data_f123f62ed1a1f2add1e55464b59af72c
#
_entry.id   f123f62ed1a1f2add1e55464b59af72c
#
_cell.length_a   1.000
_cell.length_b   1.000
_cell.length_c   1.000
_cell.angle_alpha   90.00
_cell.angle_beta   90.00
_cell.angle_gamma   90.00
#
_symmetry.space_group_name_H-M   'P 1'
#
loop_
_entity.id
_entity.type
_entity.pdbx_description
1 polymer ?
#
loop_
_entity_poly.entity_id
_entity_poly.type
_entity_poly.pdbx_seq_one_letter_code
_entity_poly.pdbx_strand_id
1 'polypeptide(L)'
;VCELFKYRFKEKAEIQQLIHTTQIPGVDIIPSSKRHTRTVLELTLNTGNNNIVLKRALKTIKEDYDYIFLDNAPASNILTVNSIFASDYIITPVKVEQYSLKGLRETLSSIVYIKEEHDLEQIEFLGAFITQASINTNAFKDGRELFKDNLQNKLFKTPVRQDTKINEVNQTLRSLFASGTSNAIIDYANLLLEMKILTPAGEEKLKGCLSE
;
A
#
# COMPACT_ATOMS: atom_id res chain seq x y z
N VAL A 1 -14.87 4.96 0.53
CA VAL A 1 -14.11 4.68 1.77
C VAL A 1 -14.80 5.25 3.01
N CYS A 2 -15.21 6.53 3.04
CA CYS A 2 -15.86 7.10 4.24
C CYS A 2 -17.11 6.33 4.68
N GLU A 3 -17.86 5.75 3.76
CA GLU A 3 -19.02 4.93 4.08
C GLU A 3 -18.66 3.64 4.83
N LEU A 4 -17.47 3.08 4.62
CA LEU A 4 -16.98 1.92 5.37
C LEU A 4 -16.84 2.19 6.87
N PHE A 5 -16.68 3.46 7.25
CA PHE A 5 -16.48 3.88 8.64
C PHE A 5 -17.77 4.34 9.34
N LYS A 6 -18.88 4.52 8.63
CA LYS A 6 -20.14 5.02 9.21
C LYS A 6 -20.82 4.00 10.13
N TYR A 7 -20.63 2.70 9.87
CA TYR A 7 -21.33 1.65 10.61
C TYR A 7 -20.31 0.65 11.17
N ARG A 8 -20.51 0.26 12.43
CA ARG A 8 -19.65 -0.71 13.12
C ARG A 8 -19.79 -2.14 12.59
N PHE A 9 -20.95 -2.45 12.03
CA PHE A 9 -21.25 -3.76 11.46
C PHE A 9 -21.90 -3.54 10.11
N LYS A 10 -21.30 -4.12 9.08
CA LYS A 10 -21.84 -4.09 7.72
C LYS A 10 -22.07 -5.51 7.25
N GLU A 11 -23.23 -5.71 6.65
CA GLU A 11 -23.48 -6.91 5.89
C GLU A 11 -22.69 -6.85 4.58
N LYS A 12 -22.33 -8.04 4.05
CA LYS A 12 -21.57 -8.15 2.78
C LYS A 12 -22.23 -7.35 1.65
N ALA A 13 -23.56 -7.44 1.53
CA ALA A 13 -24.33 -6.75 0.49
C ALA A 13 -24.18 -5.20 0.53
N GLU A 14 -24.08 -4.61 1.73
CA GLU A 14 -23.89 -3.16 1.87
C GLU A 14 -22.50 -2.72 1.41
N ILE A 15 -21.49 -3.54 1.68
CA ILE A 15 -20.11 -3.24 1.26
C ILE A 15 -19.97 -3.43 -0.24
N GLN A 16 -20.59 -4.45 -0.81
CA GLN A 16 -20.60 -4.68 -2.25
C GLN A 16 -21.14 -3.51 -3.04
N GLN A 17 -22.11 -2.75 -2.50
CA GLN A 17 -22.62 -1.53 -3.14
C GLN A 17 -21.60 -0.37 -3.20
N LEU A 18 -20.52 -0.43 -2.41
CA LEU A 18 -19.44 0.56 -2.41
C LEU A 18 -18.31 0.20 -3.36
N ILE A 19 -18.33 -1.02 -3.89
CA ILE A 19 -17.32 -1.53 -4.79
C ILE A 19 -17.67 -1.12 -6.22
N HIS A 20 -16.71 -0.56 -6.92
CA HIS A 20 -16.83 -0.18 -8.33
C HIS A 20 -15.82 -0.97 -9.15
N THR A 21 -16.30 -1.63 -10.18
CA THR A 21 -15.43 -2.31 -11.16
C THR A 21 -14.66 -1.27 -11.96
N THR A 22 -13.37 -1.51 -12.18
CA THR A 22 -12.52 -0.65 -12.99
C THR A 22 -12.41 -1.15 -14.43
N GLN A 23 -11.73 -0.37 -15.29
CA GLN A 23 -11.42 -0.80 -16.65
C GLN A 23 -10.31 -1.87 -16.71
N ILE A 24 -9.64 -2.15 -15.58
CA ILE A 24 -8.57 -3.15 -15.48
C ILE A 24 -9.22 -4.46 -15.01
N PRO A 25 -9.18 -5.52 -15.83
CA PRO A 25 -9.79 -6.80 -15.46
C PRO A 25 -9.27 -7.34 -14.12
N GLY A 26 -10.17 -7.76 -13.24
CA GLY A 26 -9.84 -8.29 -11.91
C GLY A 26 -9.46 -7.22 -10.88
N VAL A 27 -9.63 -5.95 -11.19
CA VAL A 27 -9.36 -4.84 -10.26
C VAL A 27 -10.62 -4.06 -9.98
N ASP A 28 -11.06 -4.10 -8.74
CA ASP A 28 -12.16 -3.29 -8.22
C ASP A 28 -11.63 -2.19 -7.29
N ILE A 29 -12.42 -1.16 -7.05
CA ILE A 29 -12.05 -0.03 -6.19
C ILE A 29 -13.19 0.40 -5.28
N ILE A 30 -12.86 0.72 -4.03
CA ILE A 30 -13.73 1.52 -3.16
C ILE A 30 -13.12 2.93 -3.10
N PRO A 31 -13.67 3.89 -3.86
CA PRO A 31 -13.05 5.20 -4.00
C PRO A 31 -13.14 6.01 -2.71
N SER A 32 -12.14 6.84 -2.50
CA SER A 32 -12.15 7.86 -1.46
C SER A 32 -13.09 9.01 -1.80
N SER A 33 -13.48 9.79 -0.80
CA SER A 33 -14.31 10.99 -0.98
C SER A 33 -13.73 12.19 -0.22
N LYS A 34 -14.12 13.40 -0.60
CA LYS A 34 -13.72 14.66 0.08
C LYS A 34 -14.20 14.76 1.55
N ARG A 35 -14.95 13.77 2.04
CA ARG A 35 -15.51 13.75 3.41
C ARG A 35 -14.57 13.18 4.46
N HIS A 36 -13.31 12.90 4.12
CA HIS A 36 -12.33 12.31 5.05
C HIS A 36 -12.22 13.05 6.38
N THR A 37 -12.10 14.37 6.36
CA THR A 37 -11.95 15.18 7.58
C THR A 37 -13.12 14.98 8.53
N ARG A 38 -14.34 14.92 8.01
CA ARG A 38 -15.54 14.66 8.82
C ARG A 38 -15.53 13.25 9.40
N THR A 39 -15.17 12.25 8.61
CA THR A 39 -15.06 10.85 9.07
C THR A 39 -14.01 10.69 10.16
N VAL A 40 -12.86 11.33 10.03
CA VAL A 40 -11.81 11.35 11.06
C VAL A 40 -12.37 11.92 12.36
N LEU A 41 -13.05 13.08 12.29
CA LEU A 41 -13.63 13.73 13.46
C LEU A 41 -14.71 12.85 14.14
N GLU A 42 -15.62 12.28 13.35
CA GLU A 42 -16.68 11.39 13.83
C GLU A 42 -16.10 10.16 14.54
N LEU A 43 -15.08 9.52 13.97
CA LEU A 43 -14.42 8.37 14.59
C LEU A 43 -13.62 8.74 15.85
N THR A 44 -13.00 9.92 15.87
CA THR A 44 -12.21 10.37 17.03
C THR A 44 -13.11 10.74 18.21
N LEU A 45 -14.26 11.36 17.97
CA LEU A 45 -15.19 11.80 19.00
C LEU A 45 -16.10 10.69 19.54
N ASN A 46 -16.31 9.61 18.79
CA ASN A 46 -17.15 8.50 19.22
C ASN A 46 -16.49 7.69 20.33
N THR A 47 -17.24 7.38 21.39
CA THR A 47 -16.81 6.44 22.43
C THR A 47 -16.94 5.00 21.93
N GLY A 48 -15.85 4.25 21.92
CA GLY A 48 -15.82 2.83 21.60
C GLY A 48 -14.61 2.43 20.77
N ASN A 49 -14.52 1.14 20.43
CA ASN A 49 -13.38 0.60 19.68
C ASN A 49 -13.48 0.96 18.19
N ASN A 50 -13.05 2.18 17.86
CA ASN A 50 -13.08 2.74 16.50
C ASN A 50 -11.86 2.34 15.65
N ASN A 51 -10.87 1.65 16.24
CA ASN A 51 -9.63 1.26 15.55
C ASN A 51 -9.81 0.04 14.63
N ILE A 52 -10.87 -0.76 14.81
CA ILE A 52 -11.12 -2.01 14.07
C ILE A 52 -12.32 -1.95 13.14
N VAL A 53 -12.86 -0.76 12.88
CA VAL A 53 -14.07 -0.61 12.03
C VAL A 53 -13.80 -1.11 10.61
N LEU A 54 -12.67 -0.71 10.02
CA LEU A 54 -12.26 -1.15 8.68
C LEU A 54 -12.02 -2.66 8.64
N LYS A 55 -11.29 -3.21 9.61
CA LYS A 55 -11.03 -4.66 9.71
C LYS A 55 -12.33 -5.46 9.70
N ARG A 56 -13.33 -5.03 10.48
CA ARG A 56 -14.65 -5.69 10.53
C ARG A 56 -15.39 -5.61 9.19
N ALA A 57 -15.34 -4.45 8.54
CA ALA A 57 -15.95 -4.27 7.22
C ALA A 57 -15.29 -5.19 6.18
N LEU A 58 -13.98 -5.17 6.07
CA LEU A 58 -13.24 -5.95 5.07
C LEU A 58 -13.34 -7.47 5.30
N LYS A 59 -13.52 -7.93 6.55
CA LYS A 59 -13.69 -9.34 6.85
C LYS A 59 -14.85 -9.98 6.06
N THR A 60 -15.89 -9.22 5.72
CA THR A 60 -17.07 -9.73 5.02
C THR A 60 -16.83 -10.00 3.53
N ILE A 61 -15.79 -9.38 2.94
CA ILE A 61 -15.45 -9.47 1.51
C ILE A 61 -14.05 -10.07 1.27
N LYS A 62 -13.31 -10.38 2.34
CA LYS A 62 -11.91 -10.85 2.25
C LYS A 62 -11.75 -12.07 1.34
N GLU A 63 -12.71 -13.00 1.37
CA GLU A 63 -12.66 -14.22 0.58
C GLU A 63 -12.98 -14.03 -0.92
N ASP A 64 -13.43 -12.83 -1.31
CA ASP A 64 -13.76 -12.53 -2.71
C ASP A 64 -12.53 -12.01 -3.48
N TYR A 65 -11.40 -11.74 -2.79
CA TYR A 65 -10.21 -11.10 -3.38
C TYR A 65 -8.94 -11.82 -2.97
N ASP A 66 -8.00 -11.96 -3.92
CA ASP A 66 -6.65 -12.45 -3.63
C ASP A 66 -5.85 -11.43 -2.79
N TYR A 67 -6.02 -10.13 -3.07
CA TYR A 67 -5.34 -9.03 -2.41
C TYR A 67 -6.28 -7.84 -2.19
N ILE A 68 -6.15 -7.18 -1.04
CA ILE A 68 -6.82 -5.91 -0.75
C ILE A 68 -5.74 -4.88 -0.41
N PHE A 69 -5.59 -3.85 -1.24
CA PHE A 69 -4.64 -2.75 -1.01
C PHE A 69 -5.33 -1.59 -0.31
N LEU A 70 -4.73 -1.13 0.79
CA LEU A 70 -5.18 0.03 1.56
C LEU A 70 -4.21 1.20 1.29
N ASP A 71 -4.58 2.10 0.37
CA ASP A 71 -3.79 3.29 0.08
C ASP A 71 -4.02 4.37 1.14
N ASN A 72 -2.97 4.74 1.85
CA ASN A 72 -3.02 5.66 2.98
C ASN A 72 -2.31 6.98 2.65
N ALA A 73 -2.95 8.10 3.03
CA ALA A 73 -2.26 9.39 3.06
C ALA A 73 -1.13 9.37 4.12
N PRO A 74 -0.06 10.16 3.94
CA PRO A 74 1.04 10.27 4.89
C PRO A 74 0.59 11.08 6.14
N ALA A 75 -0.34 10.54 6.92
CA ALA A 75 -0.91 11.19 8.09
C ALA A 75 -1.16 10.16 9.19
N SER A 76 -0.73 10.49 10.41
CA SER A 76 -1.01 9.68 11.62
C SER A 76 -2.39 10.07 12.18
N ASN A 77 -3.44 9.45 11.65
CA ASN A 77 -4.81 9.66 12.11
C ASN A 77 -5.56 8.34 12.27
N ILE A 78 -6.79 8.40 12.76
CA ILE A 78 -7.63 7.22 13.03
C ILE A 78 -7.86 6.32 11.80
N LEU A 79 -7.81 6.86 10.58
CA LEU A 79 -7.96 6.06 9.36
C LEU A 79 -6.70 5.23 9.10
N THR A 80 -5.52 5.81 9.29
CA THR A 80 -4.24 5.07 9.20
C THR A 80 -4.16 3.98 10.26
N VAL A 81 -4.61 4.27 11.50
CA VAL A 81 -4.70 3.26 12.56
C VAL A 81 -5.62 2.11 12.13
N ASN A 82 -6.81 2.41 11.60
CA ASN A 82 -7.74 1.39 11.07
C ASN A 82 -7.13 0.56 9.94
N SER A 83 -6.36 1.19 9.04
CA SER A 83 -5.68 0.48 7.95
C SER A 83 -4.64 -0.48 8.49
N ILE A 84 -3.85 -0.09 9.49
CA ILE A 84 -2.89 -0.96 10.17
C ILE A 84 -3.61 -2.16 10.79
N PHE A 85 -4.67 -1.94 11.57
CA PHE A 85 -5.47 -3.02 12.18
C PHE A 85 -6.10 -3.99 11.18
N ALA A 86 -6.39 -3.51 9.96
CA ALA A 86 -7.02 -4.30 8.92
C ALA A 86 -6.03 -5.05 8.02
N SER A 87 -4.73 -4.74 8.12
CA SER A 87 -3.69 -5.28 7.25
C SER A 87 -3.08 -6.55 7.80
N ASP A 88 -2.63 -7.44 6.93
CA ASP A 88 -1.72 -8.54 7.24
C ASP A 88 -0.27 -8.07 7.04
N TYR A 89 -0.03 -7.22 6.04
CA TYR A 89 1.29 -6.69 5.66
C TYR A 89 1.29 -5.17 5.49
N ILE A 90 2.42 -4.54 5.80
CA ILE A 90 2.66 -3.12 5.59
C ILE A 90 3.89 -2.95 4.72
N ILE A 91 3.80 -2.14 3.67
CA ILE A 91 4.92 -1.74 2.81
C ILE A 91 4.94 -0.22 2.70
N THR A 92 6.13 0.37 2.55
CA THR A 92 6.28 1.82 2.46
C THR A 92 7.11 2.21 1.24
N PRO A 93 6.53 2.89 0.23
CA PRO A 93 7.30 3.51 -0.84
C PRO A 93 8.04 4.74 -0.30
N VAL A 94 9.31 4.89 -0.68
CA VAL A 94 10.13 6.04 -0.30
C VAL A 94 10.84 6.61 -1.53
N LYS A 95 11.11 7.91 -1.51
CA LYS A 95 11.98 8.57 -2.48
C LYS A 95 13.32 8.86 -1.83
N VAL A 96 14.39 8.91 -2.64
CA VAL A 96 15.69 9.38 -2.17
C VAL A 96 15.70 10.90 -2.21
N GLU A 97 15.19 11.51 -1.16
CA GLU A 97 15.11 12.96 -0.97
C GLU A 97 15.54 13.32 0.47
N GLN A 98 15.96 14.57 0.67
CA GLN A 98 16.59 15.03 1.93
C GLN A 98 15.78 14.73 3.20
N TYR A 99 14.46 14.78 3.15
CA TYR A 99 13.59 14.59 4.32
C TYR A 99 12.89 13.24 4.38
N SER A 100 13.06 12.39 3.36
CA SER A 100 12.32 11.12 3.24
C SER A 100 12.68 10.13 4.34
N LEU A 101 13.95 10.10 4.77
CA LEU A 101 14.38 9.21 5.84
C LEU A 101 13.77 9.59 7.20
N LYS A 102 13.62 10.91 7.48
CA LYS A 102 12.95 11.37 8.70
C LYS A 102 11.48 10.95 8.71
N GLY A 103 10.76 11.22 7.62
CA GLY A 103 9.36 10.82 7.49
C GLY A 103 9.16 9.31 7.59
N LEU A 104 10.08 8.52 7.01
CA LEU A 104 10.05 7.07 7.14
C LEU A 104 10.23 6.62 8.59
N ARG A 105 11.20 7.17 9.32
CA ARG A 105 11.42 6.85 10.74
C ARG A 105 10.17 7.19 11.58
N GLU A 106 9.54 8.34 11.37
CA GLU A 106 8.31 8.74 12.05
C GLU A 106 7.17 7.74 11.74
N THR A 107 7.03 7.32 10.48
CA THR A 107 6.06 6.31 10.08
C THR A 107 6.31 4.97 10.75
N LEU A 108 7.55 4.48 10.75
CA LEU A 108 7.92 3.22 11.38
C LEU A 108 7.72 3.26 12.90
N SER A 109 8.10 4.34 13.57
CA SER A 109 7.86 4.52 15.00
C SER A 109 6.36 4.49 15.32
N SER A 110 5.52 5.10 14.49
CA SER A 110 4.06 5.06 14.65
C SER A 110 3.50 3.65 14.48
N ILE A 111 4.00 2.89 13.49
CA ILE A 111 3.59 1.48 13.25
C ILE A 111 3.99 0.62 14.46
N VAL A 112 5.21 0.74 14.94
CA VAL A 112 5.71 -0.01 16.12
C VAL A 112 4.86 0.31 17.34
N TYR A 113 4.66 1.60 17.63
CA TYR A 113 3.82 2.04 18.75
C TYR A 113 2.41 1.46 18.70
N ILE A 114 1.74 1.53 17.53
CA ILE A 114 0.38 0.99 17.36
C ILE A 114 0.37 -0.53 17.57
N LYS A 115 1.38 -1.24 17.06
CA LYS A 115 1.49 -2.69 17.19
C LYS A 115 1.65 -3.11 18.66
N GLU A 116 2.56 -2.45 19.38
CA GLU A 116 2.85 -2.74 20.79
C GLU A 116 1.66 -2.40 21.70
N GLU A 117 1.04 -1.21 21.50
CA GLU A 117 -0.10 -0.74 22.31
C GLU A 117 -1.34 -1.64 22.18
N HIS A 118 -1.45 -2.37 21.08
CA HIS A 118 -2.65 -3.16 20.75
C HIS A 118 -2.40 -4.65 20.51
N ASP A 119 -1.23 -5.16 20.88
CA ASP A 119 -0.85 -6.58 20.72
C ASP A 119 -1.06 -7.10 19.28
N LEU A 120 -0.60 -6.32 18.27
CA LEU A 120 -0.78 -6.63 16.85
C LEU A 120 0.45 -7.33 16.25
N GLU A 121 0.97 -8.36 16.92
CA GLU A 121 2.18 -9.09 16.49
C GLU A 121 2.03 -9.75 15.12
N GLN A 122 0.80 -10.13 14.74
CA GLN A 122 0.49 -10.80 13.48
C GLN A 122 0.67 -9.90 12.25
N ILE A 123 0.75 -8.57 12.42
CA ILE A 123 0.94 -7.63 11.30
C ILE A 123 2.43 -7.52 11.00
N GLU A 124 2.83 -7.83 9.77
CA GLU A 124 4.22 -7.79 9.37
C GLU A 124 4.54 -6.49 8.60
N PHE A 125 5.60 -5.76 9.03
CA PHE A 125 6.23 -4.77 8.18
C PHE A 125 7.15 -5.50 7.21
N LEU A 126 6.73 -5.63 5.94
CA LEU A 126 7.52 -6.30 4.91
C LEU A 126 8.80 -5.53 4.60
N GLY A 127 8.69 -4.21 4.49
CA GLY A 127 9.84 -3.35 4.22
C GLY A 127 9.47 -2.06 3.49
N ALA A 128 10.50 -1.32 3.15
CA ALA A 128 10.41 -0.14 2.29
C ALA A 128 11.08 -0.39 0.95
N PHE A 129 10.58 0.22 -0.12
CA PHE A 129 11.21 0.22 -1.43
C PHE A 129 11.38 1.63 -1.98
N ILE A 130 12.49 1.84 -2.70
CA ILE A 130 12.77 3.14 -3.31
C ILE A 130 11.97 3.25 -4.61
N THR A 131 11.20 4.32 -4.74
CA THR A 131 10.44 4.64 -5.97
C THR A 131 10.95 5.92 -6.62
N GLN A 132 10.60 6.13 -7.90
CA GLN A 132 11.06 7.27 -8.71
C GLN A 132 12.60 7.40 -8.72
N ALA A 133 13.30 6.27 -8.78
CA ALA A 133 14.73 6.19 -8.64
C ALA A 133 15.47 6.69 -9.89
N SER A 134 16.32 7.70 -9.72
CA SER A 134 17.31 8.13 -10.74
C SER A 134 18.63 7.40 -10.53
N ILE A 135 18.67 6.11 -10.83
CA ILE A 135 19.72 5.14 -10.43
C ILE A 135 21.14 5.52 -10.85
N ASN A 136 21.29 6.35 -11.89
CA ASN A 136 22.58 6.76 -12.43
C ASN A 136 23.20 7.97 -11.69
N THR A 137 22.51 8.55 -10.71
CA THR A 137 22.97 9.73 -9.97
C THR A 137 23.74 9.36 -8.70
N ASN A 138 24.72 10.17 -8.33
CA ASN A 138 25.41 10.00 -7.04
C ASN A 138 24.45 10.19 -5.88
N ALA A 139 23.53 11.16 -5.96
CA ALA A 139 22.51 11.39 -4.95
C ALA A 139 21.67 10.13 -4.67
N PHE A 140 21.31 9.36 -5.72
CA PHE A 140 20.62 8.09 -5.52
C PHE A 140 21.49 7.06 -4.80
N LYS A 141 22.77 6.92 -5.20
CA LYS A 141 23.70 5.95 -4.60
C LYS A 141 23.91 6.22 -3.12
N ASP A 142 24.24 7.47 -2.79
CA ASP A 142 24.46 7.90 -1.41
C ASP A 142 23.20 7.76 -0.54
N GLY A 143 22.06 8.20 -1.07
CA GLY A 143 20.79 8.07 -0.38
C GLY A 143 20.35 6.62 -0.18
N ARG A 144 20.59 5.74 -1.16
CA ARG A 144 20.28 4.31 -1.03
C ARG A 144 21.11 3.65 0.08
N GLU A 145 22.40 3.95 0.18
CA GLU A 145 23.24 3.44 1.26
C GLU A 145 22.74 3.93 2.63
N LEU A 146 22.36 5.21 2.73
CA LEU A 146 21.76 5.76 3.94
C LEU A 146 20.47 5.04 4.35
N PHE A 147 19.58 4.71 3.41
CA PHE A 147 18.39 3.91 3.69
C PHE A 147 18.74 2.48 4.10
N LYS A 148 19.72 1.87 3.45
CA LYS A 148 20.21 0.52 3.77
C LYS A 148 20.77 0.42 5.18
N ASP A 149 21.58 1.39 5.60
CA ASP A 149 22.12 1.45 6.96
C ASP A 149 21.03 1.56 8.03
N ASN A 150 19.91 2.24 7.71
CA ASN A 150 18.81 2.44 8.64
C ASN A 150 17.78 1.31 8.65
N LEU A 151 17.53 0.67 7.52
CA LEU A 151 16.50 -0.36 7.35
C LEU A 151 17.06 -1.78 7.29
N GLN A 152 18.34 -1.92 7.00
CA GLN A 152 19.02 -3.22 6.88
C GLN A 152 18.25 -4.16 5.91
N ASN A 153 17.78 -5.30 6.43
CA ASN A 153 17.02 -6.30 5.66
C ASN A 153 15.58 -5.90 5.35
N LYS A 154 15.10 -4.75 5.85
CA LYS A 154 13.76 -4.20 5.55
C LYS A 154 13.77 -3.17 4.40
N LEU A 155 14.90 -2.94 3.74
CA LEU A 155 14.96 -2.24 2.46
C LEU A 155 14.97 -3.25 1.32
N PHE A 156 13.97 -3.22 0.44
CA PHE A 156 13.95 -4.04 -0.76
C PHE A 156 15.12 -3.68 -1.69
N LYS A 157 15.69 -4.69 -2.33
CA LYS A 157 16.86 -4.53 -3.21
C LYS A 157 16.50 -3.85 -4.51
N THR A 158 15.29 -4.09 -4.98
CA THR A 158 14.76 -3.60 -6.26
C THR A 158 14.19 -2.20 -6.11
N PRO A 159 14.85 -1.13 -6.62
CA PRO A 159 14.24 0.19 -6.73
C PRO A 159 13.34 0.24 -7.96
N VAL A 160 12.26 0.98 -7.87
CA VAL A 160 11.42 1.33 -9.02
C VAL A 160 11.95 2.61 -9.65
N ARG A 161 12.47 2.52 -10.87
CA ARG A 161 13.03 3.65 -11.61
C ARG A 161 11.97 4.67 -11.98
N GLN A 162 12.41 5.90 -12.13
CA GLN A 162 11.57 6.93 -12.76
C GLN A 162 11.34 6.54 -14.22
N ASP A 163 10.06 6.48 -14.63
CA ASP A 163 9.66 6.08 -15.97
C ASP A 163 8.46 6.89 -16.44
N THR A 164 8.53 7.46 -17.63
CA THR A 164 7.44 8.26 -18.21
C THR A 164 6.20 7.42 -18.51
N LYS A 165 6.38 6.12 -18.71
CA LYS A 165 5.29 5.17 -18.92
C LYS A 165 4.29 5.14 -17.77
N ILE A 166 4.75 5.32 -16.53
CA ILE A 166 3.88 5.43 -15.35
C ILE A 166 2.92 6.62 -15.50
N ASN A 167 3.43 7.77 -15.95
CA ASN A 167 2.58 8.96 -16.14
C ASN A 167 1.57 8.75 -17.28
N GLU A 168 1.99 8.10 -18.37
CA GLU A 168 1.13 7.79 -19.51
C GLU A 168 -0.03 6.86 -19.11
N VAL A 169 0.25 5.78 -18.39
CA VAL A 169 -0.81 4.85 -17.96
C VAL A 169 -1.75 5.47 -16.92
N ASN A 170 -1.25 6.33 -16.05
CA ASN A 170 -2.07 7.07 -15.09
C ASN A 170 -3.06 8.01 -15.80
N GLN A 171 -2.65 8.67 -16.88
CA GLN A 171 -3.54 9.53 -17.68
C GLN A 171 -4.58 8.71 -18.45
N THR A 172 -4.25 7.52 -18.89
CA THR A 172 -5.14 6.66 -19.69
C THR A 172 -5.92 5.64 -18.86
N LEU A 173 -5.71 5.59 -17.55
CA LEU A 173 -6.32 4.64 -16.60
C LEU A 173 -6.14 3.17 -17.03
N ARG A 174 -5.00 2.85 -17.64
CA ARG A 174 -4.64 1.49 -18.06
C ARG A 174 -3.71 0.82 -17.06
N SER A 175 -3.65 -0.51 -17.11
CA SER A 175 -2.62 -1.25 -16.37
C SER A 175 -1.23 -0.99 -16.96
N LEU A 176 -0.24 -0.75 -16.10
CA LEU A 176 1.15 -0.64 -16.50
C LEU A 176 1.61 -1.93 -17.21
N PHE A 177 1.23 -3.10 -16.68
CA PHE A 177 1.57 -4.41 -17.25
C PHE A 177 0.90 -4.72 -18.60
N ALA A 178 -0.15 -3.98 -18.97
CA ALA A 178 -0.81 -4.10 -20.27
C ALA A 178 -0.33 -3.05 -21.30
N SER A 179 0.67 -2.23 -20.95
CA SER A 179 1.06 -1.05 -21.73
C SER A 179 2.34 -1.26 -22.57
N GLY A 180 2.77 -2.49 -22.78
CA GLY A 180 4.03 -2.83 -23.45
C GLY A 180 5.21 -2.94 -22.50
N THR A 181 6.43 -2.83 -23.00
CA THR A 181 7.66 -2.96 -22.21
C THR A 181 8.12 -1.63 -21.64
N SER A 182 8.55 -1.60 -20.39
CA SER A 182 9.22 -0.45 -19.78
C SER A 182 10.09 -0.91 -18.61
N ASN A 183 11.02 -0.04 -18.21
CA ASN A 183 11.83 -0.30 -17.02
C ASN A 183 10.98 -0.42 -15.75
N ALA A 184 9.92 0.37 -15.64
CA ALA A 184 9.02 0.32 -14.50
C ALA A 184 8.29 -1.03 -14.37
N ILE A 185 7.89 -1.64 -15.48
CA ILE A 185 7.25 -2.98 -15.48
C ILE A 185 8.22 -4.01 -14.90
N ILE A 186 9.46 -4.03 -15.39
CA ILE A 186 10.50 -4.94 -14.93
C ILE A 186 10.79 -4.73 -13.44
N ASP A 187 10.90 -3.48 -13.02
CA ASP A 187 11.19 -3.13 -11.62
C ASP A 187 10.05 -3.54 -10.68
N TYR A 188 8.79 -3.24 -11.04
CA TYR A 188 7.63 -3.67 -10.23
C TYR A 188 7.49 -5.19 -10.19
N ALA A 189 7.73 -5.88 -11.32
CA ALA A 189 7.68 -7.34 -11.35
C ALA A 189 8.74 -7.97 -10.43
N ASN A 190 9.98 -7.49 -10.50
CA ASN A 190 11.06 -7.95 -9.62
C ASN A 190 10.79 -7.62 -8.14
N LEU A 191 10.25 -6.43 -7.86
CA LEU A 191 9.85 -6.03 -6.51
C LEU A 191 8.77 -6.95 -5.93
N LEU A 192 7.74 -7.27 -6.72
CA LEU A 192 6.67 -8.19 -6.31
C LEU A 192 7.21 -9.60 -6.02
N LEU A 193 8.13 -10.11 -6.86
CA LEU A 193 8.80 -11.39 -6.60
C LEU A 193 9.67 -11.35 -5.33
N GLU A 194 10.34 -10.22 -5.07
CA GLU A 194 11.15 -10.04 -3.86
C GLU A 194 10.30 -10.00 -2.58
N MET A 195 9.08 -9.47 -2.64
CA MET A 195 8.14 -9.40 -1.52
C MET A 195 7.67 -10.77 -1.04
N LYS A 196 7.66 -11.79 -1.88
CA LYS A 196 7.26 -13.19 -1.56
C LYS A 196 5.84 -13.31 -0.98
N ILE A 197 4.94 -12.44 -1.40
CA ILE A 197 3.53 -12.44 -0.98
C ILE A 197 2.59 -13.00 -2.06
N LEU A 198 3.13 -13.30 -3.25
CA LEU A 198 2.34 -13.79 -4.37
C LEU A 198 1.90 -15.24 -4.16
N THR A 199 0.71 -15.55 -4.68
CA THR A 199 0.29 -16.94 -4.85
C THR A 199 1.18 -17.64 -5.89
N PRO A 200 1.34 -18.96 -5.86
CA PRO A 200 2.12 -19.68 -6.88
C PRO A 200 1.68 -19.36 -8.31
N ALA A 201 0.38 -19.27 -8.57
CA ALA A 201 -0.18 -18.92 -9.87
C ALA A 201 0.14 -17.45 -10.26
N GLY A 202 0.10 -16.53 -9.29
CA GLY A 202 0.50 -15.12 -9.49
C GLY A 202 1.98 -14.99 -9.84
N GLU A 203 2.83 -15.76 -9.17
CA GLU A 203 4.27 -15.78 -9.43
C GLU A 203 4.59 -16.29 -10.84
N GLU A 204 3.95 -17.38 -11.26
CA GLU A 204 4.14 -17.96 -12.61
C GLU A 204 3.70 -16.96 -13.69
N LYS A 205 2.53 -16.35 -13.52
CA LYS A 205 2.01 -15.33 -14.44
C LYS A 205 2.97 -14.12 -14.54
N LEU A 206 3.52 -13.68 -13.42
CA LEU A 206 4.44 -12.54 -13.39
C LEU A 206 5.78 -12.87 -14.07
N LYS A 207 6.32 -14.09 -13.87
CA LYS A 207 7.52 -14.56 -14.55
C LYS A 207 7.31 -14.67 -16.08
N GLY A 208 6.12 -15.06 -16.53
CA GLY A 208 5.74 -15.03 -17.94
C GLY A 208 5.83 -13.61 -18.53
N CYS A 209 5.33 -12.60 -17.84
CA CYS A 209 5.41 -11.20 -18.28
C CYS A 209 6.86 -10.65 -18.37
N LEU A 210 7.83 -11.25 -17.67
CA LEU A 210 9.24 -10.84 -17.73
C LEU A 210 10.02 -11.52 -18.86
N SER A 211 9.49 -12.59 -19.46
CA SER A 211 10.15 -13.38 -20.50
C SER A 211 9.73 -12.97 -21.93
N GLU A 212 8.75 -12.09 -22.06
CA GLU A 212 8.33 -11.42 -23.29
C GLU A 212 9.02 -10.05 -23.47
#